data_1cb9888309281329782d3867d2813e78
#
_entry.id   1cb9888309281329782d3867d2813e78
#
_cell.length_a   1.000
_cell.length_b   1.000
_cell.length_c   1.000
_cell.angle_alpha   90.00
_cell.angle_beta   90.00
_cell.angle_gamma   90.00
#
_symmetry.space_group_name_H-M   'P 1'
#
loop_
_entity.id
_entity.type
_entity.pdbx_description
1 polymer ?
#
loop_
_entity_poly.entity_id
_entity_poly.type
_entity_poly.pdbx_seq_one_letter_code
_entity_poly.pdbx_strand_id
1 'polypeptide(L)'
;MALIDLRHVSKRFGWLVVLNDVSLSIEPGKCIVVIGASGTGKSVLLKHIVGLLQPDTGEVWFKGQRIDTLPERKLMEVRQHFGFLFQMGALFDSLNVLDNVAFPVTEHTKKSREEIVCIAKQKLALVGLPDVGTKMPAELSGGQKKRVALARAIALDPEVILYDEPTTGLDPIRADVINELIVKLQNELKVTSIVVTHDMQSAFKVGDRIVMLHEGHLIFDGTPTDVQNTDNEIVKRFVQGEASEQELAQLRQAHVNDDQCVMTPGESGRDADRGTGSGDTPRTR
;
A
#
# COMPACT_ATOMS: atom_id res chain seq x y z
N MET A 1 -14.02 -17.76 -16.24
CA MET A 1 -12.61 -17.63 -16.67
C MET A 1 -12.01 -16.51 -15.85
N ALA A 2 -10.87 -16.74 -15.21
CA ALA A 2 -10.22 -15.71 -14.39
C ALA A 2 -9.83 -14.50 -15.27
N LEU A 3 -9.98 -13.30 -14.74
CA LEU A 3 -9.52 -12.06 -15.37
C LEU A 3 -8.00 -11.94 -15.21
N ILE A 4 -7.51 -12.26 -14.00
CA ILE A 4 -6.09 -12.29 -13.65
C ILE A 4 -5.79 -13.66 -13.05
N ASP A 5 -4.67 -14.27 -13.41
CA ASP A 5 -4.25 -15.57 -12.89
C ASP A 5 -2.74 -15.56 -12.65
N LEU A 6 -2.37 -15.71 -11.38
CA LEU A 6 -0.99 -15.91 -10.96
C LEU A 6 -0.80 -17.42 -10.74
N ARG A 7 0.25 -17.99 -11.33
CA ARG A 7 0.55 -19.42 -11.25
C ARG A 7 1.96 -19.63 -10.74
N HIS A 8 2.07 -20.17 -9.53
CA HIS A 8 3.35 -20.54 -8.91
C HIS A 8 4.38 -19.40 -8.90
N VAL A 9 3.91 -18.16 -8.65
CA VAL A 9 4.73 -16.96 -8.69
C VAL A 9 5.65 -16.91 -7.48
N SER A 10 6.96 -16.83 -7.74
CA SER A 10 7.97 -16.62 -6.70
C SER A 10 8.82 -15.39 -7.02
N LYS A 11 9.24 -14.67 -5.96
CA LYS A 11 10.08 -13.48 -6.05
C LYS A 11 11.01 -13.35 -4.87
N ARG A 12 12.30 -13.09 -5.18
CA ARG A 12 13.33 -12.81 -4.17
C ARG A 12 14.05 -11.50 -4.52
N PHE A 13 14.56 -10.85 -3.50
CA PHE A 13 15.44 -9.70 -3.61
C PHE A 13 16.72 -10.03 -2.84
N GLY A 14 17.77 -10.39 -3.58
CA GLY A 14 18.98 -10.96 -2.99
C GLY A 14 18.67 -12.26 -2.25
N TRP A 15 18.93 -12.30 -0.95
CA TRP A 15 18.66 -13.46 -0.09
C TRP A 15 17.21 -13.50 0.45
N LEU A 16 16.49 -12.38 0.39
CA LEU A 16 15.12 -12.29 0.92
C LEU A 16 14.12 -12.88 -0.07
N VAL A 17 13.42 -13.94 0.31
CA VAL A 17 12.26 -14.49 -0.42
C VAL A 17 11.04 -13.70 0.01
N VAL A 18 10.37 -13.03 -0.94
CA VAL A 18 9.20 -12.17 -0.67
C VAL A 18 7.90 -12.84 -1.10
N LEU A 19 7.90 -13.56 -2.23
CA LEU A 19 6.81 -14.42 -2.66
C LEU A 19 7.38 -15.82 -2.92
N ASN A 20 6.67 -16.84 -2.48
CA ASN A 20 7.08 -18.24 -2.59
C ASN A 20 5.89 -19.09 -3.01
N ASP A 21 5.90 -19.50 -4.27
CA ASP A 21 4.88 -20.37 -4.87
C ASP A 21 3.43 -19.84 -4.75
N VAL A 22 3.24 -18.56 -5.00
CA VAL A 22 1.94 -17.89 -4.90
C VAL A 22 1.10 -18.19 -6.13
N SER A 23 -0.07 -18.80 -5.93
CA SER A 23 -1.09 -19.02 -6.97
C SER A 23 -2.40 -18.35 -6.56
N LEU A 24 -2.94 -17.46 -7.42
CA LEU A 24 -4.14 -16.69 -7.13
C LEU A 24 -4.91 -16.39 -8.42
N SER A 25 -6.14 -16.85 -8.51
CA SER A 25 -7.06 -16.51 -9.60
C SER A 25 -8.06 -15.45 -9.17
N ILE A 26 -8.24 -14.43 -9.98
CA ILE A 26 -9.12 -13.28 -9.72
C ILE A 26 -10.21 -13.24 -10.78
N GLU A 27 -11.45 -13.30 -10.34
CA GLU A 27 -12.64 -13.22 -11.20
C GLU A 27 -13.01 -11.77 -11.51
N PRO A 28 -13.60 -11.50 -12.70
CA PRO A 28 -14.03 -10.15 -13.04
C PRO A 28 -15.18 -9.66 -12.14
N GLY A 29 -15.20 -8.35 -11.86
CA GLY A 29 -16.26 -7.66 -11.14
C GLY A 29 -16.32 -7.92 -9.63
N LYS A 30 -15.29 -8.58 -9.07
CA LYS A 30 -15.17 -8.85 -7.63
C LYS A 30 -14.13 -7.96 -6.97
N CYS A 31 -14.30 -7.70 -5.68
CA CYS A 31 -13.31 -7.09 -4.83
C CYS A 31 -12.56 -8.16 -4.04
N ILE A 32 -11.28 -8.35 -4.34
CA ILE A 32 -10.39 -9.24 -3.59
C ILE A 32 -9.51 -8.40 -2.68
N VAL A 33 -9.51 -8.75 -1.40
CA VAL A 33 -8.66 -8.10 -0.40
C VAL A 33 -7.51 -9.02 -0.03
N VAL A 34 -6.29 -8.53 -0.17
CA VAL A 34 -5.07 -9.22 0.26
C VAL A 34 -4.64 -8.63 1.59
N ILE A 35 -4.78 -9.40 2.66
CA ILE A 35 -4.37 -9.02 4.01
C ILE A 35 -3.01 -9.64 4.39
N GLY A 36 -2.39 -9.12 5.44
CA GLY A 36 -1.13 -9.62 6.00
C GLY A 36 -0.34 -8.51 6.68
N ALA A 37 0.65 -8.89 7.50
CA ALA A 37 1.51 -7.96 8.21
C ALA A 37 2.31 -7.05 7.27
N SER A 38 2.83 -5.93 7.80
CA SER A 38 3.71 -5.05 7.02
C SER A 38 4.96 -5.82 6.55
N GLY A 39 5.38 -5.60 5.31
CA GLY A 39 6.56 -6.27 4.74
C GLY A 39 6.35 -7.69 4.21
N THR A 40 5.15 -8.27 4.28
CA THR A 40 4.88 -9.65 3.80
C THR A 40 4.86 -9.81 2.27
N GLY A 41 5.06 -8.73 1.50
CA GLY A 41 5.11 -8.82 0.04
C GLY A 41 3.81 -8.42 -0.69
N LYS A 42 2.80 -7.90 -0.01
CA LYS A 42 1.51 -7.49 -0.60
C LYS A 42 1.66 -6.50 -1.77
N SER A 43 2.41 -5.41 -1.57
CA SER A 43 2.67 -4.45 -2.66
C SER A 43 3.55 -5.03 -3.78
N VAL A 44 4.39 -6.02 -3.46
CA VAL A 44 5.16 -6.77 -4.46
C VAL A 44 4.23 -7.61 -5.32
N LEU A 45 3.23 -8.27 -4.71
CA LEU A 45 2.18 -9.01 -5.43
C LEU A 45 1.43 -8.10 -6.41
N LEU A 46 0.98 -6.90 -5.97
CA LEU A 46 0.31 -5.94 -6.86
C LEU A 46 1.20 -5.54 -8.06
N LYS A 47 2.50 -5.33 -7.82
CA LYS A 47 3.44 -4.98 -8.88
C LYS A 47 3.63 -6.09 -9.93
N HIS A 48 3.51 -7.37 -9.54
CA HIS A 48 3.50 -8.48 -10.49
C HIS A 48 2.20 -8.50 -11.32
N ILE A 49 1.05 -8.28 -10.68
CA ILE A 49 -0.26 -8.24 -11.35
C ILE A 49 -0.29 -7.22 -12.49
N VAL A 50 0.32 -6.05 -12.30
CA VAL A 50 0.34 -4.97 -13.32
C VAL A 50 1.59 -5.01 -14.21
N GLY A 51 2.43 -6.03 -14.07
CA GLY A 51 3.66 -6.18 -14.87
C GLY A 51 4.73 -5.12 -14.58
N LEU A 52 4.73 -4.48 -13.40
CA LEU A 52 5.81 -3.58 -12.95
C LEU A 52 7.02 -4.36 -12.40
N LEU A 53 6.81 -5.62 -12.00
CA LEU A 53 7.85 -6.56 -11.61
C LEU A 53 7.66 -7.87 -12.35
N GLN A 54 8.76 -8.47 -12.76
CA GLN A 54 8.77 -9.83 -13.31
C GLN A 54 9.01 -10.84 -12.19
N PRO A 55 8.28 -11.95 -12.15
CA PRO A 55 8.55 -13.06 -11.24
C PRO A 55 9.90 -13.71 -11.57
N ASP A 56 10.54 -14.33 -10.56
CA ASP A 56 11.73 -15.15 -10.81
C ASP A 56 11.34 -16.54 -11.35
N THR A 57 10.18 -17.05 -10.87
CA THR A 57 9.53 -18.26 -11.40
C THR A 57 8.02 -18.08 -11.40
N GLY A 58 7.32 -18.90 -12.18
CA GLY A 58 5.87 -18.83 -12.32
C GLY A 58 5.41 -17.95 -13.47
N GLU A 59 4.14 -17.66 -13.51
CA GLU A 59 3.49 -16.98 -14.63
C GLU A 59 2.44 -15.99 -14.14
N VAL A 60 2.28 -14.87 -14.86
CA VAL A 60 1.21 -13.90 -14.64
C VAL A 60 0.38 -13.76 -15.90
N TRP A 61 -0.92 -13.98 -15.79
CA TRP A 61 -1.86 -13.95 -16.89
C TRP A 61 -2.91 -12.86 -16.69
N PHE A 62 -3.24 -12.14 -17.75
CA PHE A 62 -4.32 -11.18 -17.82
C PHE A 62 -5.20 -11.47 -19.03
N LYS A 63 -6.50 -11.68 -18.86
CA LYS A 63 -7.47 -12.01 -19.94
C LYS A 63 -7.02 -13.19 -20.80
N GLY A 64 -6.43 -14.20 -20.19
CA GLY A 64 -5.93 -15.39 -20.92
C GLY A 64 -4.63 -15.18 -21.70
N GLN A 65 -4.00 -14.00 -21.58
CA GLN A 65 -2.69 -13.71 -22.13
C GLN A 65 -1.62 -13.70 -21.03
N ARG A 66 -0.52 -14.42 -21.22
CA ARG A 66 0.63 -14.36 -20.34
C ARG A 66 1.33 -13.00 -20.49
N ILE A 67 1.50 -12.24 -19.39
CA ILE A 67 2.02 -10.88 -19.43
C ILE A 67 3.45 -10.73 -18.92
N ASP A 68 3.93 -11.63 -18.05
CA ASP A 68 5.27 -11.55 -17.45
C ASP A 68 6.42 -11.66 -18.46
N THR A 69 6.17 -12.20 -19.64
CA THR A 69 7.14 -12.35 -20.74
C THR A 69 6.99 -11.30 -21.85
N LEU A 70 6.02 -10.40 -21.72
CA LEU A 70 5.76 -9.39 -22.77
C LEU A 70 6.86 -8.31 -22.79
N PRO A 71 7.22 -7.81 -24.00
CA PRO A 71 8.07 -6.65 -24.11
C PRO A 71 7.35 -5.39 -23.56
N GLU A 72 8.13 -4.42 -23.05
CA GLU A 72 7.63 -3.23 -22.37
C GLU A 72 6.55 -2.48 -23.18
N ARG A 73 6.73 -2.37 -24.50
CA ARG A 73 5.72 -1.74 -25.38
C ARG A 73 4.33 -2.37 -25.25
N LYS A 74 4.27 -3.72 -25.18
CA LYS A 74 3.00 -4.42 -25.01
C LYS A 74 2.48 -4.36 -23.57
N LEU A 75 3.38 -4.34 -22.59
CA LEU A 75 3.01 -4.12 -21.19
C LEU A 75 2.38 -2.74 -20.98
N MET A 76 2.82 -1.70 -21.70
CA MET A 76 2.16 -0.38 -21.64
C MET A 76 0.70 -0.44 -22.12
N GLU A 77 0.39 -1.24 -23.14
CA GLU A 77 -1.00 -1.44 -23.60
C GLU A 77 -1.82 -2.18 -22.54
N VAL A 78 -1.25 -3.22 -21.90
CA VAL A 78 -1.90 -3.96 -20.81
C VAL A 78 -2.14 -3.05 -19.61
N ARG A 79 -1.18 -2.19 -19.22
CA ARG A 79 -1.31 -1.29 -18.06
C ARG A 79 -2.42 -0.26 -18.19
N GLN A 80 -2.86 0.09 -19.40
CA GLN A 80 -4.01 0.97 -19.60
C GLN A 80 -5.33 0.37 -19.08
N HIS A 81 -5.41 -0.95 -18.93
CA HIS A 81 -6.55 -1.63 -18.33
C HIS A 81 -6.55 -1.58 -16.80
N PHE A 82 -5.47 -1.04 -16.18
CA PHE A 82 -5.30 -1.00 -14.74
C PHE A 82 -5.25 0.44 -14.23
N GLY A 83 -6.09 0.74 -13.24
CA GLY A 83 -5.92 1.91 -12.38
C GLY A 83 -5.11 1.53 -11.15
N PHE A 84 -4.20 2.39 -10.71
CA PHE A 84 -3.39 2.12 -9.52
C PHE A 84 -3.46 3.28 -8.53
N LEU A 85 -3.98 3.01 -7.33
CA LEU A 85 -3.91 3.92 -6.18
C LEU A 85 -2.75 3.50 -5.28
N PHE A 86 -1.66 4.25 -5.34
CA PHE A 86 -0.49 4.05 -4.48
C PHE A 86 -0.74 4.52 -3.05
N GLN A 87 -0.05 3.94 -2.08
CA GLN A 87 -0.17 4.23 -0.66
C GLN A 87 -0.11 5.73 -0.32
N MET A 88 0.79 6.50 -0.94
CA MET A 88 0.91 7.96 -0.76
C MET A 88 0.15 8.78 -1.81
N GLY A 89 -0.65 8.13 -2.68
CA GLY A 89 -1.37 8.78 -3.77
C GLY A 89 -0.51 9.13 -4.99
N ALA A 90 0.79 9.37 -4.82
CA ALA A 90 1.78 9.66 -5.87
C ALA A 90 1.33 10.75 -6.88
N LEU A 91 0.69 11.82 -6.38
CA LEU A 91 0.35 12.97 -7.22
C LEU A 91 1.61 13.71 -7.68
N PHE A 92 1.57 14.29 -8.87
CA PHE A 92 2.61 15.19 -9.36
C PHE A 92 2.47 16.55 -8.65
N ASP A 93 3.42 16.90 -7.81
CA ASP A 93 3.40 18.14 -7.04
C ASP A 93 3.51 19.40 -7.90
N SER A 94 4.03 19.28 -9.12
CA SER A 94 4.15 20.35 -10.11
C SER A 94 2.88 20.60 -10.93
N LEU A 95 1.88 19.73 -10.82
CA LEU A 95 0.61 19.83 -11.54
C LEU A 95 -0.54 20.14 -10.58
N ASN A 96 -1.50 20.96 -11.02
CA ASN A 96 -2.74 21.15 -10.28
C ASN A 96 -3.57 19.84 -10.27
N VAL A 97 -4.66 19.83 -9.53
CA VAL A 97 -5.55 18.66 -9.38
C VAL A 97 -6.13 18.22 -10.72
N LEU A 98 -6.63 19.17 -11.52
CA LEU A 98 -7.23 18.87 -12.82
C LEU A 98 -6.21 18.22 -13.76
N ASP A 99 -5.01 18.79 -13.84
CA ASP A 99 -3.94 18.28 -14.69
C ASP A 99 -3.41 16.92 -14.19
N ASN A 100 -3.36 16.69 -12.88
CA ASN A 100 -3.06 15.38 -12.35
C ASN A 100 -4.05 14.31 -12.83
N VAL A 101 -5.35 14.60 -12.80
CA VAL A 101 -6.38 13.66 -13.26
C VAL A 101 -6.41 13.53 -14.77
N ALA A 102 -6.15 14.61 -15.49
CA ALA A 102 -6.10 14.65 -16.96
C ALA A 102 -4.88 13.90 -17.52
N PHE A 103 -3.78 13.80 -16.76
CA PHE A 103 -2.49 13.29 -17.22
C PHE A 103 -2.57 11.95 -17.96
N PRO A 104 -3.20 10.89 -17.42
CA PRO A 104 -3.27 9.61 -18.14
C PRO A 104 -4.01 9.72 -19.48
N VAL A 105 -5.07 10.52 -19.53
CA VAL A 105 -5.86 10.70 -20.76
C VAL A 105 -5.03 11.47 -21.81
N THR A 106 -4.26 12.46 -21.38
CA THR A 106 -3.36 13.23 -22.26
C THR A 106 -2.29 12.34 -22.87
N GLU A 107 -1.67 11.46 -22.07
CA GLU A 107 -0.56 10.61 -22.52
C GLU A 107 -1.02 9.45 -23.41
N HIS A 108 -2.22 8.90 -23.16
CA HIS A 108 -2.65 7.65 -23.79
C HIS A 108 -3.77 7.81 -24.82
N THR A 109 -4.27 9.03 -25.05
CA THR A 109 -5.35 9.25 -26.03
C THR A 109 -5.01 10.41 -26.99
N LYS A 110 -5.77 10.49 -28.08
CA LYS A 110 -5.69 11.61 -29.06
C LYS A 110 -6.88 12.57 -28.90
N LYS A 111 -7.50 12.63 -27.71
CA LYS A 111 -8.65 13.50 -27.45
C LYS A 111 -8.25 14.97 -27.44
N SER A 112 -9.20 15.85 -27.75
CA SER A 112 -8.99 17.30 -27.65
C SER A 112 -8.81 17.72 -26.18
N ARG A 113 -8.21 18.90 -25.97
CA ARG A 113 -8.02 19.45 -24.62
C ARG A 113 -9.34 19.62 -23.88
N GLU A 114 -10.38 20.03 -24.58
CA GLU A 114 -11.74 20.23 -24.04
C GLU A 114 -12.33 18.91 -23.57
N GLU A 115 -12.20 17.84 -24.34
CA GLU A 115 -12.64 16.50 -23.98
C GLU A 115 -11.86 15.98 -22.75
N ILE A 116 -10.54 16.15 -22.71
CA ILE A 116 -9.69 15.72 -21.59
C ILE A 116 -10.10 16.45 -20.31
N VAL A 117 -10.31 17.77 -20.36
CA VAL A 117 -10.77 18.56 -19.21
C VAL A 117 -12.16 18.09 -18.74
N CYS A 118 -13.06 17.79 -19.69
CA CYS A 118 -14.39 17.28 -19.37
C CYS A 118 -14.31 15.94 -18.63
N ILE A 119 -13.50 15.00 -19.13
CA ILE A 119 -13.25 13.70 -18.48
C ILE A 119 -12.69 13.90 -17.07
N ALA A 120 -11.66 14.70 -16.91
CA ALA A 120 -11.04 14.95 -15.62
C ALA A 120 -12.03 15.53 -14.59
N LYS A 121 -12.87 16.49 -15.00
CA LYS A 121 -13.94 17.04 -14.15
C LYS A 121 -14.97 15.99 -13.76
N GLN A 122 -15.38 15.12 -14.69
CA GLN A 122 -16.31 14.01 -14.39
C GLN A 122 -15.72 13.04 -13.36
N LYS A 123 -14.42 12.69 -13.50
CA LYS A 123 -13.75 11.79 -12.54
C LYS A 123 -13.58 12.45 -11.17
N LEU A 124 -13.30 13.75 -11.11
CA LEU A 124 -13.28 14.52 -9.86
C LEU A 124 -14.66 14.57 -9.19
N ALA A 125 -15.72 14.79 -9.95
CA ALA A 125 -17.09 14.75 -9.45
C ALA A 125 -17.44 13.35 -8.89
N LEU A 126 -17.04 12.27 -9.58
CA LEU A 126 -17.27 10.87 -9.17
C LEU A 126 -16.66 10.56 -7.80
N VAL A 127 -15.49 11.13 -7.49
CA VAL A 127 -14.82 10.99 -6.18
C VAL A 127 -15.25 12.07 -5.16
N GLY A 128 -16.28 12.87 -5.47
CA GLY A 128 -16.84 13.90 -4.59
C GLY A 128 -15.95 15.13 -4.41
N LEU A 129 -15.21 15.52 -5.45
CA LEU A 129 -14.31 16.67 -5.46
C LEU A 129 -14.48 17.54 -6.71
N PRO A 130 -15.70 18.05 -7.04
CA PRO A 130 -15.92 18.79 -8.29
C PRO A 130 -15.18 20.12 -8.36
N ASP A 131 -14.93 20.79 -7.22
CA ASP A 131 -14.51 22.20 -7.15
C ASP A 131 -13.03 22.40 -6.83
N VAL A 132 -12.20 21.32 -6.80
CA VAL A 132 -10.79 21.42 -6.39
C VAL A 132 -9.80 21.45 -7.56
N GLY A 133 -10.29 21.49 -8.79
CA GLY A 133 -9.48 21.30 -10.01
C GLY A 133 -8.27 22.24 -10.13
N THR A 134 -8.38 23.48 -9.68
CA THR A 134 -7.31 24.49 -9.74
C THR A 134 -6.32 24.45 -8.59
N LYS A 135 -6.61 23.68 -7.53
CA LYS A 135 -5.72 23.56 -6.37
C LYS A 135 -4.49 22.75 -6.69
N MET A 136 -3.40 23.05 -5.98
CA MET A 136 -2.19 22.23 -5.98
C MET A 136 -2.30 21.08 -4.96
N PRO A 137 -1.60 19.95 -5.15
CA PRO A 137 -1.60 18.85 -4.17
C PRO A 137 -1.25 19.29 -2.76
N ALA A 138 -0.36 20.26 -2.57
CA ALA A 138 0.02 20.79 -1.26
C ALA A 138 -1.15 21.43 -0.50
N GLU A 139 -2.18 21.92 -1.19
CA GLU A 139 -3.37 22.56 -0.60
C GLU A 139 -4.46 21.57 -0.19
N LEU A 140 -4.24 20.27 -0.41
CA LEU A 140 -5.22 19.23 -0.15
C LEU A 140 -4.94 18.50 1.18
N SER A 141 -6.01 18.13 1.88
CA SER A 141 -5.90 17.17 2.99
C SER A 141 -5.49 15.77 2.50
N GLY A 142 -4.96 14.92 3.38
CA GLY A 142 -4.56 13.54 3.02
C GLY A 142 -5.67 12.74 2.34
N GLY A 143 -6.90 12.81 2.86
CA GLY A 143 -8.05 12.14 2.25
C GLY A 143 -8.43 12.73 0.88
N GLN A 144 -8.29 14.05 0.69
CA GLN A 144 -8.49 14.68 -0.62
C GLN A 144 -7.42 14.24 -1.62
N LYS A 145 -6.14 14.17 -1.22
CA LYS A 145 -5.05 13.65 -2.07
C LYS A 145 -5.33 12.24 -2.55
N LYS A 146 -5.79 11.35 -1.67
CA LYS A 146 -6.16 9.98 -2.04
C LYS A 146 -7.33 9.93 -3.01
N ARG A 147 -8.37 10.76 -2.81
CA ARG A 147 -9.51 10.82 -3.75
C ARG A 147 -9.10 11.38 -5.11
N VAL A 148 -8.23 12.40 -5.18
CA VAL A 148 -7.68 12.89 -6.46
C VAL A 148 -6.84 11.83 -7.14
N ALA A 149 -5.99 11.12 -6.41
CA ALA A 149 -5.20 10.01 -6.94
C ALA A 149 -6.09 8.88 -7.49
N LEU A 150 -7.22 8.61 -6.82
CA LEU A 150 -8.22 7.66 -7.31
C LEU A 150 -8.92 8.17 -8.56
N ALA A 151 -9.29 9.47 -8.64
CA ALA A 151 -9.84 10.06 -9.86
C ALA A 151 -8.86 9.91 -11.04
N ARG A 152 -7.57 10.11 -10.80
CA ARG A 152 -6.51 9.87 -11.79
C ARG A 152 -6.43 8.40 -12.20
N ALA A 153 -6.48 7.47 -11.24
CA ALA A 153 -6.43 6.04 -11.50
C ALA A 153 -7.58 5.54 -12.40
N ILE A 154 -8.76 6.17 -12.29
CA ILE A 154 -9.94 5.80 -13.10
C ILE A 154 -10.12 6.67 -14.36
N ALA A 155 -9.15 7.53 -14.70
CA ALA A 155 -9.30 8.49 -15.80
C ALA A 155 -9.40 7.83 -17.20
N LEU A 156 -8.81 6.62 -17.35
CA LEU A 156 -8.85 5.84 -18.59
C LEU A 156 -9.95 4.76 -18.61
N ASP A 157 -10.91 4.78 -17.67
CA ASP A 157 -11.94 3.75 -17.51
C ASP A 157 -11.35 2.34 -17.42
N PRO A 158 -10.48 2.06 -16.44
CA PRO A 158 -9.81 0.77 -16.32
C PRO A 158 -10.78 -0.36 -15.99
N GLU A 159 -10.42 -1.60 -16.34
CA GLU A 159 -11.17 -2.80 -15.97
C GLU A 159 -10.82 -3.31 -14.57
N VAL A 160 -9.61 -2.98 -14.10
CA VAL A 160 -9.08 -3.38 -12.80
C VAL A 160 -8.57 -2.16 -12.06
N ILE A 161 -8.88 -2.05 -10.76
CA ILE A 161 -8.28 -1.03 -9.89
C ILE A 161 -7.50 -1.73 -8.78
N LEU A 162 -6.24 -1.37 -8.67
CA LEU A 162 -5.32 -1.82 -7.62
C LEU A 162 -5.22 -0.73 -6.55
N TYR A 163 -5.46 -1.11 -5.29
CA TYR A 163 -5.39 -0.22 -4.14
C TYR A 163 -4.29 -0.72 -3.19
N ASP A 164 -3.22 0.05 -3.06
CA ASP A 164 -2.12 -0.26 -2.14
C ASP A 164 -2.28 0.59 -0.88
N GLU A 165 -2.76 -0.03 0.21
CA GLU A 165 -2.99 0.58 1.52
C GLU A 165 -3.83 1.88 1.43
N PRO A 166 -5.06 1.83 0.90
CA PRO A 166 -5.84 3.01 0.56
C PRO A 166 -6.20 3.88 1.77
N THR A 167 -6.36 3.30 2.95
CA THR A 167 -6.79 3.97 4.19
C THR A 167 -5.65 4.37 5.11
N THR A 168 -4.43 3.91 4.85
CA THR A 168 -3.25 4.19 5.69
C THR A 168 -2.98 5.69 5.81
N GLY A 169 -2.77 6.16 7.06
CA GLY A 169 -2.49 7.57 7.38
C GLY A 169 -3.73 8.46 7.41
N LEU A 170 -4.93 7.89 7.37
CA LEU A 170 -6.20 8.59 7.55
C LEU A 170 -6.80 8.30 8.94
N ASP A 171 -7.56 9.26 9.46
CA ASP A 171 -8.43 9.01 10.61
C ASP A 171 -9.58 8.05 10.23
N PRO A 172 -10.23 7.39 11.19
CA PRO A 172 -11.26 6.38 10.91
C PRO A 172 -12.41 6.87 10.05
N ILE A 173 -12.84 8.12 10.20
CA ILE A 173 -13.95 8.69 9.43
C ILE A 173 -13.54 8.86 7.96
N ARG A 174 -12.33 9.38 7.72
CA ARG A 174 -11.80 9.55 6.36
C ARG A 174 -11.46 8.21 5.70
N ALA A 175 -10.98 7.24 6.47
CA ALA A 175 -10.77 5.87 6.01
C ALA A 175 -12.11 5.26 5.53
N ASP A 176 -13.17 5.45 6.30
CA ASP A 176 -14.50 4.98 5.94
C ASP A 176 -15.02 5.61 4.64
N VAL A 177 -14.81 6.91 4.42
CA VAL A 177 -15.14 7.58 3.15
C VAL A 177 -14.40 6.97 1.96
N ILE A 178 -13.14 6.56 2.13
CA ILE A 178 -12.39 5.87 1.06
C ILE A 178 -12.98 4.47 0.80
N ASN A 179 -13.34 3.72 1.84
CA ASN A 179 -13.97 2.41 1.71
C ASN A 179 -15.32 2.50 0.98
N GLU A 180 -16.17 3.46 1.33
CA GLU A 180 -17.41 3.74 0.62
C GLU A 180 -17.17 4.06 -0.86
N LEU A 181 -16.12 4.83 -1.14
CA LEU A 181 -15.76 5.18 -2.51
C LEU A 181 -15.28 3.95 -3.31
N ILE A 182 -14.52 3.03 -2.70
CA ILE A 182 -14.13 1.76 -3.33
C ILE A 182 -15.37 0.95 -3.71
N VAL A 183 -16.30 0.76 -2.77
CA VAL A 183 -17.56 0.03 -2.99
C VAL A 183 -18.40 0.71 -4.08
N LYS A 184 -18.53 2.04 -4.04
CA LYS A 184 -19.26 2.83 -5.04
C LYS A 184 -18.66 2.61 -6.44
N LEU A 185 -17.34 2.75 -6.60
CA LEU A 185 -16.68 2.60 -7.89
C LEU A 185 -16.82 1.19 -8.45
N GLN A 186 -16.70 0.16 -7.60
CA GLN A 186 -16.94 -1.23 -8.00
C GLN A 186 -18.35 -1.40 -8.56
N ASN A 187 -19.36 -0.87 -7.88
CA ASN A 187 -20.76 -1.01 -8.28
C ASN A 187 -21.13 -0.19 -9.52
N GLU A 188 -20.66 1.06 -9.62
CA GLU A 188 -20.99 1.96 -10.73
C GLU A 188 -20.21 1.64 -12.00
N LEU A 189 -18.91 1.35 -11.89
CA LEU A 189 -18.04 1.10 -13.03
C LEU A 189 -17.93 -0.39 -13.39
N LYS A 190 -18.45 -1.28 -12.54
CA LYS A 190 -18.34 -2.75 -12.71
C LYS A 190 -16.91 -3.25 -12.84
N VAL A 191 -15.96 -2.55 -12.20
CA VAL A 191 -14.53 -2.87 -12.20
C VAL A 191 -14.21 -4.02 -11.25
N THR A 192 -13.11 -4.69 -11.52
CA THR A 192 -12.50 -5.63 -10.58
C THR A 192 -11.58 -4.86 -9.65
N SER A 193 -11.71 -5.05 -8.34
CA SER A 193 -10.91 -4.36 -7.33
C SER A 193 -9.95 -5.33 -6.63
N ILE A 194 -8.69 -4.93 -6.47
CA ILE A 194 -7.71 -5.65 -5.67
C ILE A 194 -7.19 -4.68 -4.62
N VAL A 195 -7.52 -4.94 -3.37
CA VAL A 195 -7.18 -4.07 -2.24
C VAL A 195 -6.13 -4.76 -1.37
N VAL A 196 -5.00 -4.13 -1.18
CA VAL A 196 -3.99 -4.56 -0.22
C VAL A 196 -4.14 -3.72 1.03
N THR A 197 -4.33 -4.34 2.18
CA THR A 197 -4.44 -3.63 3.45
C THR A 197 -4.07 -4.52 4.64
N HIS A 198 -3.69 -3.90 5.76
CA HIS A 198 -3.60 -4.53 7.08
C HIS A 198 -4.78 -4.13 7.97
N ASP A 199 -5.67 -3.25 7.50
CA ASP A 199 -6.85 -2.80 8.23
C ASP A 199 -8.02 -3.76 7.99
N MET A 200 -8.37 -4.51 9.03
CA MET A 200 -9.44 -5.51 8.97
C MET A 200 -10.83 -4.90 8.80
N GLN A 201 -11.08 -3.69 9.34
CA GLN A 201 -12.36 -3.00 9.16
C GLN A 201 -12.58 -2.68 7.67
N SER A 202 -11.57 -2.13 7.02
CA SER A 202 -11.59 -1.90 5.58
C SER A 202 -11.76 -3.21 4.82
N ALA A 203 -11.00 -4.26 5.17
CA ALA A 203 -11.05 -5.55 4.50
C ALA A 203 -12.46 -6.17 4.52
N PHE A 204 -13.12 -6.17 5.67
CA PHE A 204 -14.49 -6.68 5.81
C PHE A 204 -15.54 -5.83 5.10
N LYS A 205 -15.30 -4.51 5.00
CA LYS A 205 -16.26 -3.58 4.39
C LYS A 205 -16.26 -3.67 2.86
N VAL A 206 -15.08 -3.81 2.24
CA VAL A 206 -14.95 -3.72 0.78
C VAL A 206 -14.82 -5.07 0.09
N GLY A 207 -14.42 -6.14 0.81
CA GLY A 207 -14.05 -7.42 0.22
C GLY A 207 -15.22 -8.35 -0.07
N ASP A 208 -15.30 -8.87 -1.29
CA ASP A 208 -16.09 -10.06 -1.62
C ASP A 208 -15.33 -11.35 -1.24
N ARG A 209 -14.01 -11.31 -1.32
CA ARG A 209 -13.08 -12.40 -1.04
C ARG A 209 -11.84 -11.86 -0.36
N ILE A 210 -11.36 -12.55 0.66
CA ILE A 210 -10.18 -12.17 1.44
C ILE A 210 -9.15 -13.29 1.31
N VAL A 211 -7.92 -12.93 0.97
CA VAL A 211 -6.76 -13.82 0.96
C VAL A 211 -5.71 -13.29 1.92
N MET A 212 -5.01 -14.16 2.64
CA MET A 212 -3.95 -13.75 3.56
C MET A 212 -2.58 -14.19 3.04
N LEU A 213 -1.69 -13.21 2.88
CA LEU A 213 -0.29 -13.42 2.56
C LEU A 213 0.55 -13.40 3.85
N HIS A 214 1.24 -14.51 4.12
CA HIS A 214 2.10 -14.67 5.28
C HIS A 214 3.39 -15.38 4.87
N GLU A 215 4.55 -14.83 5.22
CA GLU A 215 5.88 -15.37 4.89
C GLU A 215 6.03 -15.80 3.41
N GLY A 216 5.49 -14.98 2.51
CA GLY A 216 5.56 -15.23 1.07
C GLY A 216 4.54 -16.24 0.53
N HIS A 217 3.70 -16.84 1.36
CA HIS A 217 2.67 -17.82 0.96
C HIS A 217 1.26 -17.29 1.16
N LEU A 218 0.32 -17.74 0.34
CA LEU A 218 -1.10 -17.57 0.62
C LEU A 218 -1.54 -18.67 1.62
N ILE A 219 -1.86 -18.27 2.85
CA ILE A 219 -2.24 -19.21 3.92
C ILE A 219 -3.75 -19.27 4.17
N PHE A 220 -4.49 -18.37 3.56
CA PHE A 220 -5.95 -18.31 3.65
C PHE A 220 -6.54 -17.74 2.36
N ASP A 221 -7.71 -18.26 1.99
CA ASP A 221 -8.50 -17.83 0.84
C ASP A 221 -9.98 -18.17 1.10
N GLY A 222 -10.83 -17.17 1.24
CA GLY A 222 -12.23 -17.37 1.56
C GLY A 222 -13.04 -16.08 1.57
N THR A 223 -14.31 -16.17 1.95
CA THR A 223 -15.20 -15.02 2.15
C THR A 223 -14.89 -14.29 3.46
N PRO A 224 -15.38 -13.05 3.65
CA PRO A 224 -15.30 -12.36 4.95
C PRO A 224 -15.86 -13.20 6.12
N THR A 225 -16.90 -13.98 5.89
CA THR A 225 -17.48 -14.89 6.89
C THR A 225 -16.53 -16.04 7.22
N ASP A 226 -15.84 -16.59 6.22
CA ASP A 226 -14.87 -17.68 6.43
C ASP A 226 -13.67 -17.20 7.24
N VAL A 227 -13.22 -15.95 7.05
CA VAL A 227 -12.16 -15.32 7.87
C VAL A 227 -12.55 -15.28 9.35
N GLN A 228 -13.79 -14.89 9.65
CA GLN A 228 -14.29 -14.78 11.03
C GLN A 228 -14.41 -16.14 11.72
N ASN A 229 -14.67 -17.20 10.95
CA ASN A 229 -14.90 -18.54 11.45
C ASN A 229 -13.71 -19.51 11.20
N THR A 230 -12.57 -19.00 10.78
CA THR A 230 -11.41 -19.84 10.46
C THR A 230 -10.82 -20.52 11.69
N ASP A 231 -10.32 -21.73 11.54
CA ASP A 231 -9.53 -22.43 12.57
C ASP A 231 -8.03 -22.17 12.48
N ASN A 232 -7.59 -21.41 11.46
CA ASN A 232 -6.18 -21.05 11.30
C ASN A 232 -5.76 -20.01 12.34
N GLU A 233 -4.93 -20.39 13.29
CA GLU A 233 -4.48 -19.54 14.39
C GLU A 233 -3.74 -18.28 13.94
N ILE A 234 -2.98 -18.33 12.83
CA ILE A 234 -2.27 -17.17 12.30
C ILE A 234 -3.29 -16.13 11.79
N VAL A 235 -4.32 -16.60 11.08
CA VAL A 235 -5.39 -15.72 10.56
C VAL A 235 -6.19 -15.14 11.72
N LYS A 236 -6.58 -15.94 12.73
CA LYS A 236 -7.30 -15.46 13.92
C LYS A 236 -6.57 -14.34 14.62
N ARG A 237 -5.28 -14.56 14.96
CA ARG A 237 -4.45 -13.54 15.64
C ARG A 237 -4.35 -12.27 14.84
N PHE A 238 -4.13 -12.37 13.53
CA PHE A 238 -4.05 -11.21 12.65
C PHE A 238 -5.36 -10.41 12.67
N VAL A 239 -6.51 -11.08 12.58
CA VAL A 239 -7.85 -10.46 12.61
C VAL A 239 -8.13 -9.78 13.95
N GLN A 240 -7.69 -10.40 15.06
CA GLN A 240 -7.88 -9.88 16.42
C GLN A 240 -6.86 -8.80 16.79
N GLY A 241 -5.81 -8.61 15.98
CA GLY A 241 -4.72 -7.67 16.28
C GLY A 241 -3.83 -8.15 17.43
N GLU A 242 -3.70 -9.47 17.62
CA GLU A 242 -2.90 -10.08 18.68
C GLU A 242 -1.48 -10.37 18.19
N ALA A 243 -0.49 -9.92 18.97
CA ALA A 243 0.91 -10.23 18.71
C ALA A 243 1.19 -11.73 18.93
N SER A 244 2.12 -12.28 18.14
CA SER A 244 2.57 -13.66 18.32
C SER A 244 3.33 -13.83 19.65
N GLU A 245 3.33 -15.04 20.21
CA GLU A 245 4.12 -15.35 21.40
C GLU A 245 5.61 -15.10 21.21
N GLN A 246 6.12 -15.28 19.98
CA GLN A 246 7.51 -15.01 19.63
C GLN A 246 7.83 -13.51 19.69
N GLU A 247 6.97 -12.64 19.15
CA GLU A 247 7.12 -11.18 19.25
C GLU A 247 7.07 -10.70 20.70
N LEU A 248 6.13 -11.25 21.50
CA LEU A 248 6.03 -10.94 22.92
C LEU A 248 7.25 -11.47 23.72
N ALA A 249 7.79 -12.64 23.36
CA ALA A 249 8.99 -13.20 24.00
C ALA A 249 10.24 -12.33 23.68
N GLN A 250 10.38 -11.84 22.47
CA GLN A 250 11.47 -10.91 22.10
C GLN A 250 11.41 -9.61 22.89
N LEU A 251 10.23 -9.03 23.10
CA LEU A 251 10.04 -7.84 23.94
C LEU A 251 10.43 -8.10 25.40
N ARG A 252 10.10 -9.28 25.96
CA ARG A 252 10.48 -9.66 27.32
C ARG A 252 11.98 -9.89 27.49
N GLN A 253 12.65 -10.44 26.47
CA GLN A 253 14.10 -10.65 26.48
C GLN A 253 14.89 -9.34 26.33
N ALA A 254 14.41 -8.36 25.61
CA ALA A 254 15.04 -7.04 25.48
C ALA A 254 15.11 -6.29 26.82
N HIS A 255 14.14 -6.46 27.71
CA HIS A 255 14.15 -5.85 29.05
C HIS A 255 15.17 -6.49 30.04
N VAL A 256 15.58 -7.74 29.82
CA VAL A 256 16.51 -8.42 30.72
C VAL A 256 17.98 -7.99 30.50
N ASN A 257 18.29 -7.44 29.32
CA ASN A 257 19.66 -7.00 29.00
C ASN A 257 19.98 -5.57 29.46
N ASP A 258 18.99 -4.75 29.84
CA ASP A 258 19.20 -3.40 30.35
C ASP A 258 19.62 -3.33 31.82
N ASP A 259 19.40 -4.41 32.60
CA ASP A 259 19.81 -4.48 34.02
C ASP A 259 21.32 -4.72 34.23
N GLN A 260 22.12 -4.88 33.16
CA GLN A 260 23.59 -5.05 33.27
C GLN A 260 24.37 -3.73 33.18
N CYS A 261 23.74 -2.58 33.03
CA CYS A 261 24.38 -1.28 33.21
C CYS A 261 24.33 -0.77 34.68
N VAL A 262 24.65 -1.63 35.61
CA VAL A 262 24.92 -1.19 37.00
C VAL A 262 26.27 -0.50 37.00
N MET A 263 26.24 0.80 37.17
CA MET A 263 27.44 1.62 37.48
C MET A 263 28.15 1.02 38.69
N THR A 264 29.37 0.56 38.50
CA THR A 264 30.31 0.31 39.62
C THR A 264 30.49 1.60 40.39
N PRO A 265 30.32 1.62 41.74
CA PRO A 265 30.61 2.80 42.53
C PRO A 265 32.10 3.10 42.48
N GLY A 266 32.46 4.25 41.98
CA GLY A 266 33.86 4.71 41.96
C GLY A 266 34.42 4.81 43.37
N GLU A 267 35.56 4.16 43.56
CA GLU A 267 36.43 4.28 44.74
C GLU A 267 36.78 5.75 45.02
N SER A 268 36.40 6.21 46.17
CA SER A 268 36.86 7.46 46.74
C SER A 268 38.33 7.34 47.14
N GLY A 269 39.25 7.85 46.33
CA GLY A 269 40.64 8.07 46.69
C GLY A 269 40.82 9.45 47.28
N ARG A 270 41.16 9.47 48.59
CA ARG A 270 41.68 10.64 49.33
C ARG A 270 43.12 10.92 48.82
N ASP A 271 43.46 12.19 48.75
CA ASP A 271 44.58 12.86 49.42
C ASP A 271 44.85 14.19 48.70
N ALA A 272 44.65 15.29 49.41
CA ALA A 272 45.58 16.06 50.24
C ALA A 272 46.54 16.97 49.41
N ASP A 273 46.27 18.24 49.57
CA ASP A 273 47.13 19.29 50.11
C ASP A 273 48.05 20.08 49.16
N ARG A 274 47.90 21.39 49.31
CA ARG A 274 48.88 22.49 49.19
C ARG A 274 49.23 23.09 47.82
N GLY A 275 49.05 24.38 47.81
CA GLY A 275 50.02 25.26 47.23
C GLY A 275 49.51 26.46 46.44
N THR A 276 49.13 27.52 47.13
CA THR A 276 49.47 28.94 46.86
C THR A 276 49.93 29.40 45.49
N GLY A 277 49.37 30.49 45.00
CA GLY A 277 50.09 31.40 44.13
C GLY A 277 49.25 32.13 43.08
N SER A 278 48.72 33.25 43.50
CA SER A 278 48.71 34.58 42.87
C SER A 278 48.85 34.70 41.35
N GLY A 279 48.00 35.52 40.79
CA GLY A 279 48.51 36.45 39.81
C GLY A 279 47.72 36.53 38.50
N ASP A 280 46.97 37.61 38.45
CA ASP A 280 46.81 38.56 37.33
C ASP A 280 45.98 38.24 36.09
N THR A 281 44.91 38.99 36.02
CA THR A 281 44.35 39.53 34.77
C THR A 281 45.36 40.44 34.03
N PRO A 282 45.24 40.80 32.73
CA PRO A 282 44.09 41.50 32.19
C PRO A 282 43.75 41.28 30.68
N ARG A 283 42.49 41.60 30.39
CA ARG A 283 41.89 42.37 29.27
C ARG A 283 42.49 42.42 27.85
N THR A 284 41.50 42.46 26.97
CA THR A 284 41.43 43.11 25.62
C THR A 284 41.91 42.27 24.44
N ARG A 285 41.12 42.03 23.44
CA ARG A 285 40.25 42.81 22.56
C ARG A 285 39.20 41.92 21.93
#